data_ede53808e775267375b97c1f74b4339b
#
_entry.id   ede53808e775267375b97c1f74b4339b
#
_cell.length_a   1.000
_cell.length_b   1.000
_cell.length_c   1.000
_cell.angle_alpha   90.00
_cell.angle_beta   90.00
_cell.angle_gamma   90.00
#
_symmetry.space_group_name_H-M   'P 1'
#
loop_
_entity.id
_entity.type
_entity.pdbx_description
1 polymer ?
#
loop_
_entity_poly.entity_id
_entity_poly.type
_entity_poly.pdbx_seq_one_letter_code
_entity_poly.pdbx_strand_id
1 'polypeptide(L)'
;MHKLVSQLVVYRNLPADNLLEPLAAICARFAGGSYNREELTAEIYEQVHKLLDIGTVYGFDKNLWHNYLAFLLVSCENPFAITCEKVGACDGSVNQFAKHDFKIFQQLFAYDFSELERALEINCFSLISNYQAVVKQERRYNKNISDKVQALSTALEGAADADEFFACVTKFYHDYGVGKLGLNKAFRIAQAQQGEPELVPISNTEQITFDDLIGYEDQKQRLLENTEAFVAGRPANNVLLFGDSGTGKSSSIKALINKYYDQGLRMIEIYKHQFRDLSQVIAQIKNRNYRFIIYMDDLSFEEFEIEYKYLKAIIEGGLEVRPDNILIYATSNRRHLINETWKDRNDVTQEDGIYKSDTMQEKLSLVNRFGCTIYYGQPTQKEYYKIVCELAKKQGLELADDFLCAEARKWELHHGGISGRTAQQFINYLQGVADFSKK
;
A
#
# COMPACT_ATOMS: atom_id res chain seq x y z
N MET A 1 -19.29 -18.20 24.46
CA MET A 1 -18.11 -17.70 23.73
C MET A 1 -16.82 -18.46 24.07
N HIS A 2 -16.37 -18.57 25.32
CA HIS A 2 -15.08 -19.20 25.68
C HIS A 2 -14.90 -20.62 25.12
N LYS A 3 -15.91 -21.49 25.25
CA LYS A 3 -15.89 -22.86 24.71
C LYS A 3 -15.71 -22.89 23.19
N LEU A 4 -16.19 -21.89 22.48
CA LEU A 4 -16.04 -21.77 21.03
C LEU A 4 -14.61 -21.37 20.68
N VAL A 5 -14.12 -20.30 21.25
CA VAL A 5 -12.77 -19.77 20.96
C VAL A 5 -11.68 -20.77 21.31
N SER A 6 -11.81 -21.50 22.41
CA SER A 6 -10.84 -22.53 22.83
C SER A 6 -10.71 -23.71 21.85
N GLN A 7 -11.67 -23.93 20.95
CA GLN A 7 -11.71 -25.01 19.96
C GLN A 7 -11.14 -24.62 18.59
N LEU A 8 -10.73 -23.35 18.40
CA LEU A 8 -10.08 -22.91 17.16
C LEU A 8 -8.78 -23.68 16.94
N VAL A 9 -8.55 -24.12 15.70
CA VAL A 9 -7.40 -24.91 15.27
C VAL A 9 -6.54 -24.10 14.28
N VAL A 10 -7.08 -23.72 13.14
CA VAL A 10 -6.40 -22.96 12.08
C VAL A 10 -6.19 -21.50 12.50
N TYR A 11 -7.20 -20.92 13.15
CA TYR A 11 -7.20 -19.54 13.68
C TYR A 11 -6.83 -19.51 15.18
N ARG A 12 -5.94 -20.42 15.61
CA ARG A 12 -5.50 -20.50 17.01
C ARG A 12 -4.61 -19.34 17.42
N ASN A 13 -3.71 -18.94 16.53
CA ASN A 13 -2.76 -17.86 16.79
C ASN A 13 -3.38 -16.53 16.32
N LEU A 14 -4.21 -15.95 17.16
CA LEU A 14 -4.77 -14.62 16.93
C LEU A 14 -3.72 -13.53 17.20
N PRO A 15 -3.84 -12.34 16.56
CA PRO A 15 -3.00 -11.19 16.89
C PRO A 15 -3.02 -10.87 18.39
N ALA A 16 -1.92 -10.37 18.94
CA ALA A 16 -1.80 -10.08 20.37
C ALA A 16 -2.80 -9.01 20.87
N ASP A 17 -3.25 -8.15 19.97
CA ASP A 17 -4.23 -7.08 20.21
C ASP A 17 -5.68 -7.49 19.88
N ASN A 18 -5.94 -8.80 19.66
CA ASN A 18 -7.28 -9.28 19.35
C ASN A 18 -8.26 -9.05 20.51
N LEU A 19 -9.55 -8.85 20.17
CA LEU A 19 -10.63 -8.67 21.14
C LEU A 19 -11.35 -9.97 21.49
N LEU A 20 -11.17 -11.01 20.68
CA LEU A 20 -11.96 -12.25 20.78
C LEU A 20 -11.59 -13.04 22.05
N GLU A 21 -10.31 -13.18 22.34
CA GLU A 21 -9.84 -13.90 23.55
C GLU A 21 -10.21 -13.20 24.85
N PRO A 22 -9.98 -11.86 25.01
CA PRO A 22 -10.43 -11.14 26.20
C PRO A 22 -11.95 -11.22 26.41
N LEU A 23 -12.74 -11.02 25.36
CA LEU A 23 -14.21 -11.14 25.45
C LEU A 23 -14.64 -12.58 25.81
N ALA A 24 -13.97 -13.59 25.28
CA ALA A 24 -14.21 -14.98 25.62
C ALA A 24 -13.90 -15.26 27.10
N ALA A 25 -12.85 -14.70 27.66
CA ALA A 25 -12.48 -14.80 29.08
C ALA A 25 -13.51 -14.09 29.99
N ILE A 26 -13.98 -12.90 29.60
CA ILE A 26 -15.06 -12.17 30.27
C ILE A 26 -16.33 -13.02 30.31
N CYS A 27 -16.77 -13.57 29.16
CA CYS A 27 -17.93 -14.44 29.10
C CYS A 27 -17.79 -15.73 29.93
N ALA A 28 -16.57 -16.27 30.05
CA ALA A 28 -16.33 -17.44 30.90
C ALA A 28 -16.52 -17.12 32.39
N ARG A 29 -15.99 -15.99 32.87
CA ARG A 29 -16.15 -15.54 34.26
C ARG A 29 -17.62 -15.22 34.58
N PHE A 30 -18.30 -14.55 33.65
CA PHE A 30 -19.73 -14.30 33.77
C PHE A 30 -20.54 -15.59 33.94
N ALA A 31 -20.32 -16.57 33.05
CA ALA A 31 -21.01 -17.86 33.11
C ALA A 31 -20.66 -18.69 34.38
N GLY A 32 -19.45 -18.49 34.92
CA GLY A 32 -19.02 -19.13 36.18
C GLY A 32 -19.68 -18.55 37.45
N GLY A 33 -20.35 -17.39 37.31
CA GLY A 33 -21.07 -16.73 38.41
C GLY A 33 -20.18 -16.10 39.50
N SER A 34 -18.87 -16.22 39.41
CA SER A 34 -17.90 -15.65 40.39
C SER A 34 -17.17 -14.46 39.76
N TYR A 35 -17.78 -13.28 39.84
CA TYR A 35 -17.22 -12.06 39.27
C TYR A 35 -17.62 -10.82 40.09
N ASN A 36 -16.76 -9.80 40.08
CA ASN A 36 -17.12 -8.45 40.49
C ASN A 36 -17.79 -7.72 39.32
N ARG A 37 -19.00 -7.21 39.57
CA ARG A 37 -19.78 -6.54 38.51
C ARG A 37 -19.07 -5.31 37.93
N GLU A 38 -18.50 -4.47 38.83
CA GLU A 38 -17.83 -3.23 38.40
C GLU A 38 -16.58 -3.52 37.57
N GLU A 39 -15.74 -4.48 38.01
CA GLU A 39 -14.54 -4.90 37.27
C GLU A 39 -14.89 -5.50 35.93
N LEU A 40 -15.87 -6.41 35.87
CA LEU A 40 -16.27 -7.07 34.64
C LEU A 40 -16.83 -6.05 33.64
N THR A 41 -17.61 -5.07 34.12
CA THR A 41 -18.14 -3.98 33.29
C THR A 41 -17.02 -3.10 32.76
N ALA A 42 -16.03 -2.74 33.56
CA ALA A 42 -14.89 -1.96 33.13
C ALA A 42 -14.08 -2.67 32.02
N GLU A 43 -13.83 -3.97 32.18
CA GLU A 43 -13.14 -4.77 31.17
C GLU A 43 -13.96 -4.87 29.85
N ILE A 44 -15.29 -5.01 29.93
CA ILE A 44 -16.15 -4.97 28.73
C ILE A 44 -16.02 -3.62 28.01
N TYR A 45 -16.08 -2.51 28.74
CA TYR A 45 -15.95 -1.18 28.15
C TYR A 45 -14.58 -0.95 27.53
N GLU A 46 -13.52 -1.54 28.09
CA GLU A 46 -12.19 -1.52 27.45
C GLU A 46 -12.18 -2.23 26.10
N GLN A 47 -12.84 -3.41 26.00
CA GLN A 47 -12.92 -4.13 24.72
C GLN A 47 -13.82 -3.40 23.71
N VAL A 48 -14.92 -2.82 24.17
CA VAL A 48 -15.80 -2.00 23.34
C VAL A 48 -15.06 -0.75 22.84
N HIS A 49 -14.26 -0.09 23.69
CA HIS A 49 -13.41 1.03 23.28
C HIS A 49 -12.46 0.64 22.14
N LYS A 50 -11.72 -0.45 22.28
CA LYS A 50 -10.85 -0.98 21.22
C LYS A 50 -11.61 -1.29 19.93
N LEU A 51 -12.83 -1.83 20.04
CA LEU A 51 -13.68 -2.09 18.87
C LEU A 51 -14.12 -0.79 18.17
N LEU A 52 -14.44 0.25 18.93
CA LEU A 52 -14.76 1.57 18.40
C LEU A 52 -13.55 2.23 17.73
N ASP A 53 -12.34 2.03 18.28
CA ASP A 53 -11.11 2.50 17.65
C ASP A 53 -10.89 1.83 16.29
N ILE A 54 -11.02 0.49 16.22
CA ILE A 54 -10.94 -0.26 14.96
C ILE A 54 -12.02 0.24 13.98
N GLY A 55 -13.28 0.35 14.43
CA GLY A 55 -14.38 0.88 13.63
C GLY A 55 -14.10 2.28 13.10
N THR A 56 -13.46 3.11 13.92
CA THR A 56 -13.08 4.49 13.55
C THR A 56 -11.94 4.54 12.54
N VAL A 57 -10.89 3.74 12.76
CA VAL A 57 -9.70 3.67 11.90
C VAL A 57 -10.06 3.18 10.49
N TYR A 58 -10.90 2.14 10.40
CA TYR A 58 -11.29 1.54 9.13
C TYR A 58 -12.63 2.07 8.58
N GLY A 59 -13.34 2.91 9.34
CA GLY A 59 -14.64 3.46 8.91
C GLY A 59 -15.74 2.41 8.81
N PHE A 60 -15.74 1.43 9.71
CA PHE A 60 -16.79 0.41 9.76
C PHE A 60 -18.12 1.01 10.23
N ASP A 61 -19.22 0.45 9.72
CA ASP A 61 -20.59 0.89 9.97
C ASP A 61 -21.51 -0.31 10.22
N LYS A 62 -22.72 -0.08 10.71
CA LYS A 62 -23.72 -1.08 11.03
C LYS A 62 -23.29 -1.99 12.18
N ASN A 63 -23.09 -3.28 11.95
CA ASN A 63 -22.70 -4.25 12.99
C ASN A 63 -21.18 -4.30 13.14
N LEU A 64 -20.62 -3.57 14.12
CA LEU A 64 -19.17 -3.54 14.37
C LEU A 64 -18.62 -4.89 14.83
N TRP A 65 -19.43 -5.71 15.55
CA TRP A 65 -18.99 -7.03 15.96
C TRP A 65 -18.79 -7.95 14.74
N HIS A 66 -19.74 -7.99 13.81
CA HIS A 66 -19.62 -8.76 12.58
C HIS A 66 -18.45 -8.26 11.72
N ASN A 67 -18.30 -6.95 11.57
CA ASN A 67 -17.19 -6.35 10.84
C ASN A 67 -15.84 -6.70 11.47
N TYR A 68 -15.76 -6.73 12.80
CA TYR A 68 -14.55 -7.14 13.50
C TYR A 68 -14.21 -8.62 13.26
N LEU A 69 -15.20 -9.53 13.33
CA LEU A 69 -14.97 -10.95 13.05
C LEU A 69 -14.50 -11.16 11.60
N ALA A 70 -15.11 -10.48 10.64
CA ALA A 70 -14.67 -10.51 9.25
C ALA A 70 -13.26 -9.95 9.09
N PHE A 71 -12.95 -8.81 9.74
CA PHE A 71 -11.61 -8.22 9.76
C PHE A 71 -10.57 -9.15 10.39
N LEU A 72 -10.91 -9.84 11.46
CA LEU A 72 -10.04 -10.81 12.12
C LEU A 72 -9.69 -11.98 11.18
N LEU A 73 -10.69 -12.54 10.47
CA LEU A 73 -10.48 -13.60 9.49
C LEU A 73 -9.50 -13.18 8.39
N VAL A 74 -9.68 -11.97 7.82
CA VAL A 74 -8.84 -11.51 6.71
C VAL A 74 -7.48 -10.98 7.16
N SER A 75 -7.33 -10.63 8.44
CA SER A 75 -6.06 -10.15 9.00
C SER A 75 -5.15 -11.27 9.49
N CYS A 76 -5.71 -12.44 9.86
CA CYS A 76 -4.95 -13.56 10.38
C CYS A 76 -4.26 -14.36 9.28
N GLU A 77 -2.95 -14.22 9.17
CA GLU A 77 -2.14 -15.06 8.30
C GLU A 77 -1.92 -16.43 8.95
N ASN A 78 -2.33 -17.48 8.25
CA ASN A 78 -2.12 -18.87 8.65
C ASN A 78 -1.86 -19.73 7.40
N PRO A 79 -1.34 -20.97 7.52
CA PRO A 79 -1.02 -21.81 6.37
C PRO A 79 -2.19 -22.07 5.41
N PHE A 80 -3.42 -22.18 5.94
CA PHE A 80 -4.62 -22.33 5.13
C PHE A 80 -4.91 -21.06 4.31
N ALA A 81 -4.95 -19.91 4.97
CA ALA A 81 -5.26 -18.64 4.32
C ALA A 81 -4.22 -18.27 3.24
N ILE A 82 -2.91 -18.49 3.51
CA ILE A 82 -1.83 -18.28 2.54
C ILE A 82 -1.93 -19.26 1.36
N THR A 83 -2.35 -20.49 1.60
CA THR A 83 -2.58 -21.47 0.52
C THR A 83 -3.73 -21.05 -0.36
N CYS A 84 -4.87 -20.64 0.25
CA CYS A 84 -6.02 -20.14 -0.50
C CYS A 84 -5.73 -18.86 -1.30
N GLU A 85 -4.87 -17.98 -0.79
CA GLU A 85 -4.38 -16.80 -1.52
C GLU A 85 -3.70 -17.21 -2.83
N LYS A 86 -2.92 -18.30 -2.82
CA LYS A 86 -2.13 -18.74 -3.98
C LYS A 86 -2.92 -19.54 -5.01
N VAL A 87 -3.72 -20.48 -4.57
CA VAL A 87 -4.34 -21.49 -5.43
C VAL A 87 -5.86 -21.59 -5.29
N GLY A 88 -6.47 -20.71 -4.51
CA GLY A 88 -7.90 -20.78 -4.20
C GLY A 88 -8.25 -21.94 -3.26
N ALA A 89 -9.51 -22.32 -3.26
CA ALA A 89 -10.04 -23.42 -2.45
C ALA A 89 -9.72 -24.78 -3.11
N CYS A 90 -8.44 -25.21 -3.08
CA CYS A 90 -8.05 -26.53 -3.54
C CYS A 90 -8.36 -27.60 -2.50
N ASP A 91 -8.68 -28.82 -2.94
CA ASP A 91 -8.95 -29.94 -2.04
C ASP A 91 -7.73 -30.28 -1.16
N GLY A 92 -7.99 -30.42 0.14
CA GLY A 92 -6.95 -30.74 1.12
C GLY A 92 -7.52 -31.01 2.51
N SER A 93 -6.80 -31.80 3.31
CA SER A 93 -7.26 -32.15 4.68
C SER A 93 -7.34 -30.93 5.59
N VAL A 94 -6.55 -29.88 5.34
CA VAL A 94 -6.59 -28.63 6.11
C VAL A 94 -7.95 -27.92 5.99
N ASN A 95 -8.67 -28.12 4.89
CA ASN A 95 -9.98 -27.54 4.68
C ASN A 95 -11.03 -28.05 5.70
N GLN A 96 -10.88 -29.27 6.20
CA GLN A 96 -11.77 -29.81 7.23
C GLN A 96 -11.57 -29.07 8.56
N PHE A 97 -10.33 -28.76 8.92
CA PHE A 97 -10.01 -27.94 10.09
C PHE A 97 -10.48 -26.49 9.91
N ALA A 98 -10.31 -25.91 8.72
CA ALA A 98 -10.82 -24.59 8.41
C ALA A 98 -12.37 -24.54 8.49
N LYS A 99 -13.07 -25.53 7.92
CA LYS A 99 -14.52 -25.64 8.03
C LYS A 99 -15.01 -25.84 9.48
N HIS A 100 -14.21 -26.55 10.31
CA HIS A 100 -14.48 -26.63 11.74
C HIS A 100 -14.41 -25.25 12.39
N ASP A 101 -13.37 -24.48 12.13
CA ASP A 101 -13.23 -23.13 12.67
C ASP A 101 -14.30 -22.18 12.13
N PHE A 102 -14.68 -22.32 10.86
CA PHE A 102 -15.75 -21.49 10.28
C PHE A 102 -17.14 -21.77 10.89
N LYS A 103 -17.42 -23.00 11.32
CA LYS A 103 -18.60 -23.28 12.14
C LYS A 103 -18.56 -22.54 13.48
N ILE A 104 -17.38 -22.40 14.05
CA ILE A 104 -17.20 -21.62 15.28
C ILE A 104 -17.41 -20.13 14.99
N PHE A 105 -16.82 -19.60 13.92
CA PHE A 105 -17.05 -18.21 13.53
C PHE A 105 -18.51 -17.92 13.22
N GLN A 106 -19.23 -18.82 12.55
CA GLN A 106 -20.66 -18.69 12.30
C GLN A 106 -21.45 -18.57 13.62
N GLN A 107 -21.09 -19.37 14.64
CA GLN A 107 -21.70 -19.26 15.97
C GLN A 107 -21.28 -17.96 16.69
N LEU A 108 -20.09 -17.42 16.43
CA LEU A 108 -19.66 -16.13 16.96
C LEU A 108 -20.37 -14.95 16.28
N PHE A 109 -20.68 -15.06 15.00
CA PHE A 109 -21.57 -14.10 14.32
C PHE A 109 -22.96 -14.06 14.91
N ALA A 110 -23.51 -15.23 15.24
CA ALA A 110 -24.85 -15.37 15.86
C ALA A 110 -24.83 -15.23 17.40
N TYR A 111 -23.69 -14.81 18.00
CA TYR A 111 -23.58 -14.79 19.46
C TYR A 111 -24.42 -13.67 20.06
N ASP A 112 -25.34 -14.08 21.02
CA ASP A 112 -26.22 -13.16 21.72
C ASP A 112 -25.60 -12.66 23.02
N PHE A 113 -25.39 -11.36 23.13
CA PHE A 113 -24.89 -10.68 24.34
C PHE A 113 -26.02 -10.18 25.27
N SER A 114 -27.28 -10.39 24.94
CA SER A 114 -28.44 -9.80 25.65
C SER A 114 -28.53 -10.23 27.12
N GLU A 115 -28.13 -11.47 27.45
CA GLU A 115 -28.11 -11.96 28.84
C GLU A 115 -27.04 -11.21 29.64
N LEU A 116 -25.85 -11.01 29.07
CA LEU A 116 -24.77 -10.26 29.68
C LEU A 116 -25.15 -8.79 29.91
N GLU A 117 -25.74 -8.15 28.92
CA GLU A 117 -26.23 -6.76 29.02
C GLU A 117 -27.28 -6.60 30.12
N ARG A 118 -28.24 -7.51 30.16
CA ARG A 118 -29.30 -7.48 31.20
C ARG A 118 -28.76 -7.67 32.61
N ALA A 119 -27.82 -8.62 32.79
CA ALA A 119 -27.27 -8.94 34.10
C ALA A 119 -26.39 -7.83 34.64
N LEU A 120 -25.65 -7.14 33.76
CA LEU A 120 -24.75 -6.04 34.12
C LEU A 120 -25.38 -4.64 33.97
N GLU A 121 -26.62 -4.55 33.50
CA GLU A 121 -27.36 -3.29 33.23
C GLU A 121 -26.57 -2.35 32.31
N ILE A 122 -26.03 -2.91 31.22
CA ILE A 122 -25.30 -2.19 30.17
C ILE A 122 -26.03 -2.37 28.83
N ASN A 123 -25.70 -1.56 27.81
CA ASN A 123 -26.30 -1.62 26.47
C ASN A 123 -25.26 -1.46 25.34
N CYS A 124 -23.98 -1.63 25.65
CA CYS A 124 -22.91 -1.34 24.70
C CYS A 124 -22.87 -2.30 23.50
N PHE A 125 -23.23 -3.58 23.69
CA PHE A 125 -23.28 -4.56 22.58
C PHE A 125 -24.45 -4.28 21.64
N SER A 126 -25.60 -3.90 22.19
CA SER A 126 -26.76 -3.46 21.38
C SER A 126 -26.44 -2.22 20.55
N LEU A 127 -25.64 -1.29 21.10
CA LEU A 127 -25.19 -0.10 20.39
C LEU A 127 -24.20 -0.43 19.26
N ILE A 128 -23.19 -1.28 19.50
CA ILE A 128 -22.22 -1.64 18.47
C ILE A 128 -22.82 -2.52 17.36
N SER A 129 -23.87 -3.29 17.65
CA SER A 129 -24.60 -4.06 16.65
C SER A 129 -25.45 -3.21 15.70
N ASN A 130 -25.79 -1.98 16.13
CA ASN A 130 -26.56 -0.99 15.36
C ASN A 130 -25.81 0.34 15.24
N TYR A 131 -24.49 0.26 15.06
CA TYR A 131 -23.61 1.42 15.02
C TYR A 131 -23.85 2.26 13.77
N GLN A 132 -23.85 3.58 13.96
CA GLN A 132 -23.93 4.55 12.88
C GLN A 132 -22.62 5.35 12.84
N ALA A 133 -21.81 5.11 11.83
CA ALA A 133 -20.58 5.86 11.66
C ALA A 133 -20.89 7.31 11.30
N VAL A 134 -20.16 8.24 11.92
CA VAL A 134 -20.20 9.65 11.50
C VAL A 134 -19.66 9.74 10.08
N VAL A 135 -20.41 10.40 9.18
CA VAL A 135 -19.98 10.62 7.79
C VAL A 135 -18.63 11.33 7.80
N LYS A 136 -17.58 10.58 7.47
CA LYS A 136 -16.21 11.10 7.37
C LYS A 136 -15.89 11.41 5.92
N GLN A 137 -15.08 12.45 5.70
CA GLN A 137 -14.49 12.66 4.39
C GLN A 137 -13.61 11.45 4.04
N GLU A 138 -13.70 10.95 2.81
CA GLU A 138 -13.04 9.73 2.31
C GLU A 138 -11.52 9.65 2.57
N ARG A 139 -10.88 10.77 2.87
CA ARG A 139 -9.44 10.87 3.16
C ARG A 139 -9.03 10.47 4.58
N ARG A 140 -9.97 10.19 5.47
CA ARG A 140 -9.68 9.95 6.91
C ARG A 140 -9.59 8.49 7.32
N TYR A 141 -9.93 7.55 6.45
CA TYR A 141 -9.84 6.11 6.72
C TYR A 141 -9.49 5.33 5.44
N ASN A 142 -9.05 4.09 5.60
CA ASN A 142 -8.72 3.24 4.45
C ASN A 142 -9.99 2.66 3.84
N LYS A 143 -10.65 3.41 2.96
CA LYS A 143 -11.91 3.05 2.31
C LYS A 143 -11.82 1.68 1.61
N ASN A 144 -10.71 1.36 0.99
CA ASN A 144 -10.53 0.09 0.28
C ASN A 144 -10.64 -1.12 1.23
N ILE A 145 -10.04 -1.04 2.43
CA ILE A 145 -10.20 -2.10 3.45
C ILE A 145 -11.63 -2.12 3.96
N SER A 146 -12.19 -0.94 4.27
CA SER A 146 -13.55 -0.80 4.76
C SER A 146 -14.57 -1.49 3.89
N ASP A 147 -14.59 -1.14 2.60
CA ASP A 147 -15.56 -1.67 1.64
C ASP A 147 -15.46 -3.21 1.50
N LYS A 148 -14.23 -3.74 1.44
CA LYS A 148 -13.97 -5.18 1.32
C LYS A 148 -14.40 -5.95 2.56
N VAL A 149 -14.02 -5.46 3.75
CA VAL A 149 -14.37 -6.13 5.02
C VAL A 149 -15.87 -6.10 5.27
N GLN A 150 -16.52 -4.96 5.02
CA GLN A 150 -17.97 -4.85 5.20
C GLN A 150 -18.75 -5.70 4.19
N ALA A 151 -18.27 -5.81 2.95
CA ALA A 151 -18.85 -6.70 1.96
C ALA A 151 -18.71 -8.17 2.38
N LEU A 152 -17.53 -8.58 2.88
CA LEU A 152 -17.34 -9.91 3.43
C LEU A 152 -18.21 -10.15 4.65
N SER A 153 -18.25 -9.22 5.60
CA SER A 153 -19.10 -9.30 6.81
C SER A 153 -20.56 -9.56 6.45
N THR A 154 -21.10 -8.82 5.48
CA THR A 154 -22.47 -9.02 4.99
C THR A 154 -22.68 -10.38 4.32
N ALA A 155 -21.70 -10.85 3.54
CA ALA A 155 -21.77 -12.16 2.92
C ALA A 155 -21.72 -13.30 3.96
N LEU A 156 -20.89 -13.16 5.00
CA LEU A 156 -20.78 -14.15 6.08
C LEU A 156 -22.01 -14.19 6.99
N GLU A 157 -22.63 -13.03 7.24
CA GLU A 157 -23.91 -12.95 7.98
C GLU A 157 -25.04 -13.67 7.24
N GLY A 158 -25.05 -13.61 5.89
CA GLY A 158 -26.05 -14.28 5.05
C GLY A 158 -25.77 -15.76 4.77
N ALA A 159 -24.60 -16.29 5.16
CA ALA A 159 -24.21 -17.67 4.86
C ALA A 159 -25.07 -18.67 5.64
N ALA A 160 -25.79 -19.55 4.91
CA ALA A 160 -26.72 -20.49 5.50
C ALA A 160 -26.00 -21.60 6.31
N ASP A 161 -24.84 -22.01 5.87
CA ASP A 161 -24.06 -23.07 6.50
C ASP A 161 -22.53 -22.82 6.42
N ALA A 162 -21.76 -23.75 7.00
CA ALA A 162 -20.29 -23.66 7.03
C ALA A 162 -19.64 -23.82 5.65
N ASP A 163 -20.32 -24.43 4.68
CA ASP A 163 -19.78 -24.60 3.33
C ASP A 163 -19.92 -23.30 2.53
N GLU A 164 -21.05 -22.60 2.67
CA GLU A 164 -21.19 -21.23 2.13
C GLU A 164 -20.23 -20.26 2.80
N PHE A 165 -20.08 -20.33 4.13
CA PHE A 165 -19.12 -19.52 4.88
C PHE A 165 -17.70 -19.76 4.38
N PHE A 166 -17.30 -21.04 4.19
CA PHE A 166 -16.02 -21.43 3.61
C PHE A 166 -15.83 -20.85 2.21
N ALA A 167 -16.85 -20.93 1.34
CA ALA A 167 -16.77 -20.39 -0.02
C ALA A 167 -16.55 -18.87 -0.03
N CYS A 168 -17.25 -18.12 0.84
CA CYS A 168 -17.09 -16.67 0.96
C CYS A 168 -15.67 -16.29 1.39
N VAL A 169 -15.13 -16.94 2.44
CA VAL A 169 -13.80 -16.64 2.97
C VAL A 169 -12.70 -17.02 1.98
N THR A 170 -12.76 -18.22 1.39
CA THR A 170 -11.75 -18.67 0.43
C THR A 170 -11.74 -17.87 -0.85
N LYS A 171 -12.91 -17.43 -1.32
CA LYS A 171 -13.03 -16.50 -2.44
C LYS A 171 -12.38 -15.16 -2.10
N PHE A 172 -12.64 -14.63 -0.91
CA PHE A 172 -11.99 -13.39 -0.47
C PHE A 172 -10.46 -13.52 -0.46
N TYR A 173 -9.93 -14.62 0.07
CA TYR A 173 -8.48 -14.86 0.09
C TYR A 173 -7.87 -14.96 -1.31
N HIS A 174 -8.58 -15.60 -2.22
CA HIS A 174 -8.14 -15.69 -3.61
C HIS A 174 -8.16 -14.35 -4.33
N ASP A 175 -9.25 -13.58 -4.16
CA ASP A 175 -9.47 -12.32 -4.89
C ASP A 175 -8.64 -11.15 -4.33
N TYR A 176 -8.49 -11.09 -3.01
CA TYR A 176 -7.87 -9.94 -2.31
C TYR A 176 -6.65 -10.29 -1.49
N GLY A 177 -6.46 -11.58 -1.17
CA GLY A 177 -5.40 -12.07 -0.30
C GLY A 177 -5.68 -11.95 1.20
N VAL A 178 -4.65 -12.21 2.00
CA VAL A 178 -4.74 -12.28 3.46
C VAL A 178 -3.68 -11.41 4.13
N GLY A 179 -3.98 -10.96 5.35
CA GLY A 179 -3.08 -10.19 6.18
C GLY A 179 -2.82 -8.78 5.66
N LYS A 180 -1.81 -8.15 6.21
CA LYS A 180 -1.48 -6.76 5.84
C LYS A 180 -1.14 -6.58 4.35
N LEU A 181 -0.54 -7.59 3.71
CA LEU A 181 -0.19 -7.54 2.28
C LEU A 181 -1.42 -7.65 1.37
N GLY A 182 -2.45 -8.40 1.77
CA GLY A 182 -3.72 -8.48 1.04
C GLY A 182 -4.52 -7.19 1.10
N LEU A 183 -4.61 -6.62 2.28
CA LEU A 183 -5.47 -5.48 2.56
C LEU A 183 -4.91 -4.12 2.10
N ASN A 184 -3.59 -3.97 1.95
CA ASN A 184 -2.97 -2.68 1.69
C ASN A 184 -2.23 -2.64 0.33
N LYS A 185 -2.22 -1.46 -0.29
CA LYS A 185 -1.58 -1.21 -1.60
C LYS A 185 -0.08 -0.98 -1.49
N ALA A 186 0.33 -0.21 -0.48
CA ALA A 186 1.69 0.29 -0.35
C ALA A 186 2.20 0.18 1.09
N PHE A 187 3.52 0.04 1.21
CA PHE A 187 4.21 -0.19 2.47
C PHE A 187 5.47 0.66 2.56
N ARG A 188 5.91 0.92 3.79
CA ARG A 188 7.24 1.41 4.16
C ARG A 188 7.94 0.41 5.04
N ILE A 189 9.25 0.53 5.11
CA ILE A 189 10.06 -0.22 6.06
C ILE A 189 10.15 0.60 7.35
N ALA A 190 9.82 -0.03 8.47
CA ALA A 190 10.09 0.47 9.81
C ALA A 190 11.01 -0.51 10.54
N GLN A 191 11.78 -0.03 11.51
CA GLN A 191 12.53 -0.90 12.40
C GLN A 191 11.62 -1.35 13.54
N ALA A 192 11.38 -2.66 13.65
CA ALA A 192 10.68 -3.22 14.79
C ALA A 192 11.52 -3.13 16.08
N GLN A 193 10.89 -3.31 17.24
CA GLN A 193 11.55 -3.25 18.55
C GLN A 193 12.72 -4.22 18.71
N GLN A 194 12.79 -5.28 17.89
CA GLN A 194 13.88 -6.27 17.87
C GLN A 194 14.94 -6.01 16.78
N GLY A 195 14.88 -4.85 16.09
CA GLY A 195 15.87 -4.46 15.08
C GLY A 195 15.69 -5.11 13.70
N GLU A 196 14.67 -5.97 13.50
CA GLU A 196 14.33 -6.52 12.19
C GLU A 196 13.46 -5.54 11.38
N PRO A 197 13.62 -5.46 10.04
CA PRO A 197 12.77 -4.61 9.22
C PRO A 197 11.34 -5.13 9.17
N GLU A 198 10.38 -4.26 9.44
CA GLU A 198 8.96 -4.54 9.35
C GLU A 198 8.29 -3.73 8.23
N LEU A 199 7.41 -4.39 7.46
CA LEU A 199 6.57 -3.72 6.47
C LEU A 199 5.35 -3.09 7.17
N VAL A 200 5.30 -1.76 7.17
CA VAL A 200 4.19 -0.98 7.73
C VAL A 200 3.34 -0.42 6.60
N PRO A 201 2.00 -0.63 6.62
CA PRO A 201 1.12 -0.11 5.60
C PRO A 201 1.10 1.42 5.51
N ILE A 202 1.00 1.94 4.28
CA ILE A 202 0.74 3.35 3.99
C ILE A 202 -0.78 3.51 3.79
N SER A 203 -1.48 4.07 4.77
CA SER A 203 -2.94 4.17 4.77
C SER A 203 -3.48 5.18 3.75
N ASN A 204 -2.75 6.28 3.52
CA ASN A 204 -3.15 7.35 2.61
C ASN A 204 -2.20 7.42 1.42
N THR A 205 -2.41 6.54 0.44
CA THR A 205 -1.71 6.62 -0.84
C THR A 205 -2.32 7.73 -1.70
N GLU A 206 -1.49 8.45 -2.44
CA GLU A 206 -1.96 9.43 -3.41
C GLU A 206 -2.84 8.73 -4.47
N GLN A 207 -4.02 9.30 -4.74
CA GLN A 207 -4.98 8.77 -5.71
C GLN A 207 -4.69 9.26 -7.14
N ILE A 208 -3.41 9.38 -7.50
CA ILE A 208 -2.98 9.80 -8.84
C ILE A 208 -3.27 8.68 -9.83
N THR A 209 -3.87 9.04 -10.96
CA THR A 209 -4.07 8.17 -12.11
C THR A 209 -3.23 8.61 -13.30
N PHE A 210 -3.10 7.78 -14.34
CA PHE A 210 -2.41 8.18 -15.56
C PHE A 210 -3.15 9.29 -16.32
N ASP A 211 -4.45 9.42 -16.13
CA ASP A 211 -5.25 10.51 -16.69
C ASP A 211 -4.90 11.87 -16.08
N ASP A 212 -4.39 11.88 -14.82
CA ASP A 212 -3.96 13.10 -14.16
C ASP A 212 -2.61 13.61 -14.66
N LEU A 213 -1.85 12.74 -15.32
CA LEU A 213 -0.53 13.04 -15.86
C LEU A 213 -0.66 13.49 -17.32
N ILE A 214 -0.57 14.79 -17.55
CA ILE A 214 -0.72 15.38 -18.88
C ILE A 214 0.61 15.37 -19.63
N GLY A 215 0.60 14.86 -20.86
CA GLY A 215 1.81 14.69 -21.69
C GLY A 215 2.58 13.41 -21.38
N TYR A 216 3.76 13.28 -21.97
CA TYR A 216 4.66 12.12 -21.81
C TYR A 216 4.07 10.79 -22.23
N GLU A 217 3.27 10.76 -23.31
CA GLU A 217 2.51 9.56 -23.70
C GLU A 217 3.42 8.36 -24.00
N ASP A 218 4.53 8.56 -24.72
CA ASP A 218 5.50 7.50 -25.05
C ASP A 218 6.17 6.95 -23.78
N GLN A 219 6.50 7.81 -22.83
CA GLN A 219 7.09 7.43 -21.55
C GLN A 219 6.10 6.60 -20.71
N LYS A 220 4.86 7.08 -20.62
CA LYS A 220 3.77 6.39 -19.93
C LYS A 220 3.51 5.03 -20.56
N GLN A 221 3.43 4.96 -21.89
CA GLN A 221 3.19 3.72 -22.62
C GLN A 221 4.29 2.67 -22.35
N ARG A 222 5.56 3.03 -22.44
CA ARG A 222 6.69 2.13 -22.14
C ARG A 222 6.68 1.65 -20.69
N LEU A 223 6.34 2.53 -19.74
CA LEU A 223 6.24 2.19 -18.33
C LEU A 223 5.08 1.21 -18.09
N LEU A 224 3.93 1.46 -18.71
CA LEU A 224 2.75 0.60 -18.63
C LEU A 224 3.00 -0.78 -19.23
N GLU A 225 3.58 -0.88 -20.42
CA GLU A 225 3.88 -2.15 -21.09
C GLU A 225 4.78 -3.06 -20.24
N ASN A 226 5.86 -2.48 -19.65
CA ASN A 226 6.75 -3.24 -18.78
C ASN A 226 6.03 -3.71 -17.49
N THR A 227 5.20 -2.84 -16.90
CA THR A 227 4.48 -3.15 -15.66
C THR A 227 3.35 -4.15 -15.91
N GLU A 228 2.63 -4.04 -17.03
CA GLU A 228 1.59 -4.98 -17.40
C GLU A 228 2.15 -6.39 -17.69
N ALA A 229 3.30 -6.47 -18.36
CA ALA A 229 4.01 -7.74 -18.52
C ALA A 229 4.35 -8.36 -17.15
N PHE A 230 4.84 -7.56 -16.22
CA PHE A 230 5.18 -8.01 -14.86
C PHE A 230 3.95 -8.51 -14.09
N VAL A 231 2.88 -7.74 -14.06
CA VAL A 231 1.64 -8.11 -13.37
C VAL A 231 1.03 -9.39 -13.96
N ALA A 232 1.10 -9.54 -15.28
CA ALA A 232 0.65 -10.74 -15.99
C ALA A 232 1.59 -11.97 -15.81
N GLY A 233 2.64 -11.86 -15.01
CA GLY A 233 3.58 -12.97 -14.79
C GLY A 233 4.57 -13.22 -15.94
N ARG A 234 4.66 -12.32 -16.91
CA ARG A 234 5.61 -12.37 -18.01
C ARG A 234 6.95 -11.73 -17.62
N PRO A 235 8.07 -12.09 -18.28
CA PRO A 235 9.35 -11.42 -18.04
C PRO A 235 9.26 -9.91 -18.20
N ALA A 236 9.81 -9.18 -17.22
CA ALA A 236 9.84 -7.73 -17.21
C ALA A 236 11.13 -7.22 -16.54
N ASN A 237 11.45 -5.95 -16.73
CA ASN A 237 12.69 -5.34 -16.31
C ASN A 237 12.51 -4.41 -15.10
N ASN A 238 13.61 -4.22 -14.34
CA ASN A 238 13.73 -3.07 -13.45
C ASN A 238 13.64 -1.78 -14.26
N VAL A 239 13.05 -0.73 -13.68
CA VAL A 239 12.79 0.54 -14.37
C VAL A 239 13.52 1.67 -13.68
N LEU A 240 14.19 2.50 -14.48
CA LEU A 240 14.75 3.78 -14.06
C LEU A 240 14.09 4.91 -14.86
N LEU A 241 13.33 5.77 -14.19
CA LEU A 241 12.85 7.03 -14.75
C LEU A 241 13.85 8.14 -14.39
N PHE A 242 14.47 8.74 -15.38
CA PHE A 242 15.46 9.79 -15.16
C PHE A 242 15.14 11.05 -15.98
N GLY A 243 15.67 12.19 -15.55
CA GLY A 243 15.49 13.47 -16.25
C GLY A 243 15.11 14.62 -15.34
N ASP A 244 14.53 15.69 -15.92
CA ASP A 244 14.35 16.95 -15.24
C ASP A 244 13.35 16.89 -14.07
N SER A 245 13.58 17.74 -13.06
CA SER A 245 12.71 17.81 -11.88
C SER A 245 11.31 18.31 -12.25
N GLY A 246 10.26 17.79 -11.58
CA GLY A 246 8.89 18.23 -11.77
C GLY A 246 8.21 17.74 -13.06
N THR A 247 8.79 16.75 -13.76
CA THR A 247 8.27 16.21 -15.03
C THR A 247 7.30 15.02 -14.84
N GLY A 248 6.95 14.66 -13.59
CA GLY A 248 5.97 13.62 -13.31
C GLY A 248 6.53 12.21 -13.15
N LYS A 249 7.86 12.00 -13.05
CA LYS A 249 8.50 10.68 -12.86
C LYS A 249 7.91 9.91 -11.67
N SER A 250 7.96 10.48 -10.47
CA SER A 250 7.46 9.86 -9.24
C SER A 250 5.96 9.63 -9.31
N SER A 251 5.21 10.59 -9.86
CA SER A 251 3.76 10.48 -10.06
C SER A 251 3.39 9.35 -11.01
N SER A 252 4.19 9.11 -12.07
CA SER A 252 3.97 7.99 -13.00
C SER A 252 4.12 6.62 -12.30
N ILE A 253 5.11 6.46 -11.42
CA ILE A 253 5.25 5.21 -10.63
C ILE A 253 4.12 5.07 -9.63
N LYS A 254 3.74 6.16 -8.94
CA LYS A 254 2.62 6.13 -7.98
C LYS A 254 1.27 5.81 -8.65
N ALA A 255 1.06 6.24 -9.91
CA ALA A 255 -0.14 5.91 -10.67
C ALA A 255 -0.26 4.40 -10.97
N LEU A 256 0.85 3.66 -11.08
CA LEU A 256 0.83 2.22 -11.33
C LEU A 256 0.11 1.44 -10.23
N ILE A 257 0.33 1.80 -8.96
CA ILE A 257 -0.29 1.08 -7.85
C ILE A 257 -1.81 1.24 -7.85
N ASN A 258 -2.32 2.41 -8.22
CA ASN A 258 -3.75 2.63 -8.32
C ASN A 258 -4.38 1.87 -9.51
N LYS A 259 -3.62 1.68 -10.59
CA LYS A 259 -4.08 0.95 -11.79
C LYS A 259 -4.06 -0.57 -11.62
N TYR A 260 -3.04 -1.12 -10.95
CA TYR A 260 -2.80 -2.57 -10.96
C TYR A 260 -2.96 -3.23 -9.58
N TYR A 261 -3.37 -2.50 -8.55
CA TYR A 261 -3.56 -3.06 -7.20
C TYR A 261 -4.53 -4.26 -7.20
N ASP A 262 -5.67 -4.13 -7.86
CA ASP A 262 -6.69 -5.18 -7.94
C ASP A 262 -6.24 -6.40 -8.78
N GLN A 263 -5.15 -6.23 -9.54
CA GLN A 263 -4.47 -7.31 -10.26
C GLN A 263 -3.28 -7.89 -9.48
N GLY A 264 -3.19 -7.60 -8.18
CA GLY A 264 -2.17 -8.16 -7.30
C GLY A 264 -0.88 -7.36 -7.18
N LEU A 265 -0.79 -6.14 -7.74
CA LEU A 265 0.39 -5.29 -7.54
C LEU A 265 0.44 -4.72 -6.13
N ARG A 266 1.64 -4.73 -5.54
CA ARG A 266 1.96 -4.07 -4.25
C ARG A 266 3.21 -3.22 -4.41
N MET A 267 3.30 -2.13 -3.65
CA MET A 267 4.46 -1.24 -3.71
C MET A 267 5.11 -1.10 -2.33
N ILE A 268 6.44 -1.17 -2.29
CA ILE A 268 7.22 -0.96 -1.07
C ILE A 268 8.13 0.23 -1.31
N GLU A 269 7.87 1.33 -0.61
CA GLU A 269 8.71 2.52 -0.63
C GLU A 269 9.92 2.29 0.26
N ILE A 270 11.12 2.48 -0.30
CA ILE A 270 12.38 2.31 0.43
C ILE A 270 13.26 3.53 0.25
N TYR A 271 13.87 3.96 1.35
CA TYR A 271 14.81 5.07 1.36
C TYR A 271 16.25 4.55 1.32
N LYS A 272 17.16 5.35 0.80
CA LYS A 272 18.58 5.02 0.59
C LYS A 272 19.27 4.42 1.83
N HIS A 273 19.03 4.97 3.02
CA HIS A 273 19.63 4.48 4.27
C HIS A 273 19.10 3.08 4.69
N GLN A 274 18.05 2.58 4.06
CA GLN A 274 17.43 1.27 4.34
C GLN A 274 17.88 0.17 3.37
N PHE A 275 18.79 0.45 2.43
CA PHE A 275 19.20 -0.55 1.42
C PHE A 275 19.86 -1.79 2.03
N ARG A 276 20.50 -1.67 3.19
CA ARG A 276 21.03 -2.82 3.93
C ARG A 276 19.96 -3.81 4.37
N ASP A 277 18.71 -3.34 4.58
CA ASP A 277 17.59 -4.13 5.06
C ASP A 277 16.84 -4.82 3.91
N LEU A 278 17.16 -4.47 2.65
CA LEU A 278 16.43 -4.88 1.46
C LEU A 278 16.41 -6.40 1.26
N SER A 279 17.51 -7.11 1.59
CA SER A 279 17.54 -8.57 1.51
C SER A 279 16.54 -9.25 2.45
N GLN A 280 16.37 -8.71 3.67
CA GLN A 280 15.39 -9.22 4.63
C GLN A 280 13.95 -8.92 4.19
N VAL A 281 13.71 -7.74 3.61
CA VAL A 281 12.42 -7.38 3.01
C VAL A 281 12.06 -8.32 1.86
N ILE A 282 13.01 -8.59 0.96
CA ILE A 282 12.83 -9.54 -0.14
C ILE A 282 12.48 -10.94 0.40
N ALA A 283 13.14 -11.40 1.45
CA ALA A 283 12.86 -12.70 2.06
C ALA A 283 11.42 -12.81 2.59
N GLN A 284 10.82 -11.70 3.10
CA GLN A 284 9.43 -11.68 3.58
C GLN A 284 8.40 -11.78 2.46
N ILE A 285 8.71 -11.27 1.24
CA ILE A 285 7.73 -11.12 0.16
C ILE A 285 7.94 -12.09 -1.02
N LYS A 286 9.12 -12.70 -1.17
CA LYS A 286 9.46 -13.56 -2.32
C LYS A 286 8.53 -14.74 -2.52
N ASN A 287 7.91 -15.25 -1.45
CA ASN A 287 7.03 -16.40 -1.49
C ASN A 287 5.53 -16.04 -1.50
N ARG A 288 5.18 -14.74 -1.57
CA ARG A 288 3.79 -14.30 -1.60
C ARG A 288 3.25 -14.29 -3.05
N ASN A 289 1.94 -14.38 -3.17
CA ASN A 289 1.26 -14.43 -4.48
C ASN A 289 1.06 -13.06 -5.14
N TYR A 290 1.72 -12.02 -4.64
CA TYR A 290 1.63 -10.67 -5.20
C TYR A 290 2.83 -10.35 -6.06
N ARG A 291 2.69 -9.35 -6.92
CA ARG A 291 3.76 -8.68 -7.64
C ARG A 291 4.20 -7.46 -6.87
N PHE A 292 5.47 -7.36 -6.54
CA PHE A 292 6.00 -6.26 -5.73
C PHE A 292 6.89 -5.34 -6.55
N ILE A 293 6.60 -4.06 -6.49
CA ILE A 293 7.53 -3.02 -6.94
C ILE A 293 8.20 -2.42 -5.72
N ILE A 294 9.51 -2.57 -5.61
CA ILE A 294 10.33 -1.84 -4.65
C ILE A 294 10.62 -0.48 -5.26
N TYR A 295 10.06 0.56 -4.66
CA TYR A 295 10.12 1.92 -5.17
C TYR A 295 11.15 2.76 -4.44
N MET A 296 12.03 3.40 -5.22
CA MET A 296 13.09 4.29 -4.74
C MET A 296 12.92 5.65 -5.41
N ASP A 297 12.54 6.67 -4.62
CA ASP A 297 12.37 8.03 -5.14
C ASP A 297 13.67 8.83 -5.04
N ASP A 298 13.93 9.64 -6.06
CA ASP A 298 15.10 10.54 -6.17
C ASP A 298 16.45 9.86 -5.89
N LEU A 299 16.66 8.71 -6.53
CA LEU A 299 17.86 7.90 -6.36
C LEU A 299 19.08 8.63 -6.91
N SER A 300 20.04 8.92 -6.04
CA SER A 300 21.34 9.47 -6.38
C SER A 300 22.37 9.06 -5.35
N PHE A 301 23.61 8.86 -5.76
CA PHE A 301 24.72 8.50 -4.88
C PHE A 301 25.87 9.49 -5.03
N GLU A 302 26.49 9.81 -3.91
CA GLU A 302 27.78 10.48 -3.90
C GLU A 302 28.91 9.43 -4.08
N GLU A 303 30.08 9.87 -4.49
CA GLU A 303 31.19 8.97 -4.86
C GLU A 303 31.66 8.04 -3.71
N PHE A 304 31.54 8.51 -2.47
CA PHE A 304 32.00 7.82 -1.27
C PHE A 304 30.91 6.98 -0.56
N GLU A 305 29.67 7.01 -1.05
CA GLU A 305 28.57 6.26 -0.45
C GLU A 305 28.68 4.78 -0.81
N ILE A 306 28.50 3.92 0.17
CA ILE A 306 28.56 2.46 0.01
C ILE A 306 27.22 1.82 -0.33
N GLU A 307 26.14 2.58 -0.17
CA GLU A 307 24.76 2.13 -0.36
C GLU A 307 24.50 1.63 -1.78
N TYR A 308 25.16 2.18 -2.79
CA TYR A 308 25.06 1.69 -4.16
C TYR A 308 25.51 0.24 -4.33
N LYS A 309 26.48 -0.22 -3.50
CA LYS A 309 26.98 -1.60 -3.53
C LYS A 309 25.92 -2.59 -3.07
N TYR A 310 25.12 -2.23 -2.05
CA TYR A 310 23.98 -3.05 -1.61
C TYR A 310 22.94 -3.17 -2.72
N LEU A 311 22.57 -2.04 -3.33
CA LEU A 311 21.63 -2.04 -4.44
C LEU A 311 22.14 -2.85 -5.64
N LYS A 312 23.42 -2.69 -5.99
CA LYS A 312 24.08 -3.45 -7.06
C LYS A 312 24.01 -4.95 -6.80
N ALA A 313 24.36 -5.40 -5.60
CA ALA A 313 24.36 -6.83 -5.22
C ALA A 313 22.94 -7.43 -5.31
N ILE A 314 21.91 -6.66 -4.98
CA ILE A 314 20.51 -7.12 -5.03
C ILE A 314 19.98 -7.17 -6.46
N ILE A 315 20.31 -6.17 -7.28
CA ILE A 315 19.88 -6.14 -8.70
C ILE A 315 20.58 -7.25 -9.50
N GLU A 316 21.86 -7.53 -9.21
CA GLU A 316 22.62 -8.61 -9.87
C GLU A 316 22.13 -10.00 -9.46
N GLY A 317 21.63 -10.12 -8.22
CA GLY A 317 21.43 -11.40 -7.58
C GLY A 317 22.78 -12.04 -7.18
N GLY A 318 22.74 -12.83 -6.09
CA GLY A 318 23.88 -13.66 -5.70
C GLY A 318 23.71 -15.10 -6.19
N LEU A 319 24.03 -16.07 -5.33
CA LEU A 319 23.73 -17.49 -5.57
C LEU A 319 22.22 -17.78 -5.52
N GLU A 320 21.43 -16.93 -4.87
CA GLU A 320 19.97 -17.05 -4.81
C GLU A 320 19.35 -16.53 -6.10
N VAL A 321 18.46 -17.32 -6.68
CA VAL A 321 17.69 -16.90 -7.88
C VAL A 321 16.84 -15.70 -7.54
N ARG A 322 16.91 -14.66 -8.37
CA ARG A 322 16.07 -13.48 -8.22
C ARG A 322 14.59 -13.87 -8.23
N PRO A 323 13.78 -13.45 -7.25
CA PRO A 323 12.35 -13.73 -7.24
C PRO A 323 11.63 -13.11 -8.45
N ASP A 324 10.82 -13.91 -9.15
CA ASP A 324 10.05 -13.47 -10.32
C ASP A 324 8.96 -12.47 -9.99
N ASN A 325 8.60 -12.37 -8.71
CA ASN A 325 7.54 -11.51 -8.22
C ASN A 325 8.01 -10.15 -7.70
N ILE A 326 9.28 -9.78 -7.94
CA ILE A 326 9.85 -8.52 -7.42
C ILE A 326 10.58 -7.76 -8.53
N LEU A 327 10.23 -6.49 -8.72
CA LEU A 327 10.96 -5.54 -9.55
C LEU A 327 11.36 -4.29 -8.75
N ILE A 328 12.43 -3.64 -9.18
CA ILE A 328 12.92 -2.39 -8.62
C ILE A 328 12.61 -1.26 -9.60
N TYR A 329 11.85 -0.25 -9.13
CA TYR A 329 11.56 0.96 -9.87
C TYR A 329 12.18 2.15 -9.15
N ALA A 330 12.97 2.93 -9.86
CA ALA A 330 13.64 4.10 -9.30
C ALA A 330 13.36 5.35 -10.13
N THR A 331 13.33 6.50 -9.46
CA THR A 331 13.39 7.80 -10.14
C THR A 331 14.74 8.46 -9.85
N SER A 332 15.21 9.29 -10.77
CA SER A 332 16.39 10.11 -10.58
C SER A 332 16.28 11.43 -11.32
N ASN A 333 16.82 12.48 -10.74
CA ASN A 333 16.97 13.76 -11.43
C ASN A 333 18.27 13.82 -12.24
N ARG A 334 19.03 12.72 -12.31
CA ARG A 334 20.32 12.59 -13.00
C ARG A 334 20.29 11.39 -13.94
N ARG A 335 20.95 11.53 -15.10
CA ARG A 335 21.13 10.41 -16.03
C ARG A 335 22.08 9.34 -15.46
N HIS A 336 23.11 9.78 -14.76
CA HIS A 336 24.03 8.91 -14.06
C HIS A 336 23.73 8.98 -12.57
N LEU A 337 23.43 7.84 -11.98
CA LEU A 337 23.00 7.74 -10.57
C LEU A 337 24.09 8.14 -9.57
N ILE A 338 25.36 8.11 -9.98
CA ILE A 338 26.51 8.47 -9.15
C ILE A 338 27.08 9.80 -9.65
N ASN A 339 27.41 10.72 -8.74
CA ASN A 339 27.97 12.03 -9.07
C ASN A 339 29.29 11.92 -9.81
N GLU A 340 29.42 12.67 -10.91
CA GLU A 340 30.69 12.93 -11.56
C GLU A 340 31.29 14.20 -10.95
N THR A 341 32.50 14.13 -10.43
CA THR A 341 33.22 15.33 -9.95
C THR A 341 33.87 16.06 -11.12
N TRP A 342 34.10 17.36 -10.95
CA TRP A 342 34.85 18.17 -11.95
C TRP A 342 36.27 17.62 -12.23
N LYS A 343 36.81 16.84 -11.31
CA LYS A 343 38.12 16.13 -11.50
C LYS A 343 37.98 15.01 -12.52
N ASP A 344 36.84 14.32 -12.60
CA ASP A 344 36.61 13.26 -13.58
C ASP A 344 36.56 13.78 -15.02
N ARG A 345 36.25 15.08 -15.22
CA ARG A 345 36.24 15.74 -16.53
C ARG A 345 37.58 16.31 -16.96
N ASN A 346 38.42 16.77 -16.03
CA ASN A 346 39.66 17.47 -16.33
C ASN A 346 40.90 16.56 -16.38
N ASP A 347 40.82 15.38 -15.87
CA ASP A 347 41.94 14.45 -15.78
C ASP A 347 42.02 13.48 -16.99
N VAL A 348 41.76 13.95 -18.17
CA VAL A 348 42.21 13.29 -19.43
C VAL A 348 43.70 13.60 -19.65
N THR A 349 44.52 13.46 -18.62
CA THR A 349 45.96 13.44 -18.75
C THR A 349 46.49 12.01 -18.69
N GLN A 350 47.34 11.70 -19.63
CA GLN A 350 47.73 10.38 -20.15
C GLN A 350 48.52 9.46 -19.19
N GLU A 351 48.56 9.66 -17.89
CA GLU A 351 49.42 8.86 -17.01
C GLU A 351 48.75 7.87 -16.06
N ASP A 352 47.43 7.92 -15.88
CA ASP A 352 46.69 7.00 -14.95
C ASP A 352 45.48 6.31 -15.57
N GLY A 353 45.52 5.93 -16.81
CA GLY A 353 44.39 5.46 -17.63
C GLY A 353 43.68 4.20 -17.17
N ILE A 354 44.23 3.40 -16.26
CA ILE A 354 43.66 2.11 -15.86
C ILE A 354 42.67 2.27 -14.68
N TYR A 355 43.00 3.10 -13.70
CA TYR A 355 42.12 3.24 -12.49
C TYR A 355 40.88 4.09 -12.71
N LYS A 356 40.88 5.03 -13.65
CA LYS A 356 39.72 5.88 -13.99
C LYS A 356 38.66 5.15 -14.82
N SER A 357 39.11 4.24 -15.68
CA SER A 357 38.25 3.35 -16.46
C SER A 357 37.34 2.47 -15.57
N ASP A 358 37.89 1.95 -14.47
CA ASP A 358 37.20 1.00 -13.60
C ASP A 358 36.08 1.70 -12.76
N THR A 359 36.38 2.87 -12.19
CA THR A 359 35.37 3.62 -11.40
C THR A 359 34.24 4.14 -12.27
N MET A 360 34.53 4.60 -13.48
CA MET A 360 33.50 5.05 -14.43
C MET A 360 32.69 3.90 -14.98
N GLN A 361 33.31 2.74 -15.23
CA GLN A 361 32.60 1.51 -15.61
C GLN A 361 31.72 0.99 -14.47
N GLU A 362 32.14 1.08 -13.21
CA GLU A 362 31.31 0.73 -12.07
C GLU A 362 30.09 1.64 -11.94
N LYS A 363 30.26 2.95 -12.15
CA LYS A 363 29.19 3.95 -12.12
C LYS A 363 28.12 3.70 -13.21
N LEU A 364 28.57 3.44 -14.44
CA LEU A 364 27.69 3.10 -15.57
C LEU A 364 27.03 1.72 -15.39
N SER A 365 27.73 0.82 -14.72
CA SER A 365 27.24 -0.56 -14.53
C SER A 365 25.94 -0.63 -13.73
N LEU A 366 25.68 0.28 -12.77
CA LEU A 366 24.43 0.31 -12.02
C LEU A 366 23.23 0.71 -12.90
N VAL A 367 23.40 1.74 -13.74
CA VAL A 367 22.34 2.20 -14.69
C VAL A 367 22.00 1.10 -15.70
N ASN A 368 23.01 0.42 -16.22
CA ASN A 368 22.84 -0.66 -17.21
C ASN A 368 22.08 -1.88 -16.66
N ARG A 369 21.94 -2.00 -15.33
CA ARG A 369 21.17 -3.06 -14.68
C ARG A 369 19.67 -2.78 -14.63
N PHE A 370 19.26 -1.53 -14.89
CA PHE A 370 17.88 -1.22 -15.16
C PHE A 370 17.61 -1.51 -16.64
N GLY A 371 17.01 -2.66 -16.93
CA GLY A 371 16.74 -3.08 -18.31
C GLY A 371 15.74 -2.17 -19.05
N CYS A 372 14.99 -1.33 -18.33
CA CYS A 372 14.10 -0.32 -18.87
C CYS A 372 14.47 1.06 -18.32
N THR A 373 15.05 1.92 -19.15
CA THR A 373 15.36 3.30 -18.80
C THR A 373 14.49 4.26 -19.63
N ILE A 374 13.82 5.21 -18.95
CA ILE A 374 12.87 6.13 -19.58
C ILE A 374 13.24 7.56 -19.20
N TYR A 375 13.48 8.39 -20.22
CA TYR A 375 13.85 9.79 -20.05
C TYR A 375 12.61 10.71 -20.01
N TYR A 376 12.54 11.54 -18.97
CA TYR A 376 11.54 12.58 -18.79
C TYR A 376 12.22 13.95 -18.90
N GLY A 377 12.28 14.49 -20.12
CA GLY A 377 12.84 15.81 -20.38
C GLY A 377 11.88 16.93 -19.98
N GLN A 378 12.44 18.13 -19.84
CA GLN A 378 11.64 19.34 -19.63
C GLN A 378 10.65 19.53 -20.80
N PRO A 379 9.36 19.83 -20.53
CA PRO A 379 8.40 20.06 -21.59
C PRO A 379 8.75 21.32 -22.39
N THR A 380 8.39 21.33 -23.65
CA THR A 380 8.44 22.55 -24.46
C THR A 380 7.42 23.58 -23.98
N GLN A 381 7.59 24.85 -24.36
CA GLN A 381 6.62 25.91 -24.01
C GLN A 381 5.20 25.54 -24.42
N LYS A 382 5.03 24.93 -25.60
CA LYS A 382 3.72 24.52 -26.13
C LYS A 382 3.10 23.40 -25.28
N GLU A 383 3.90 22.43 -24.88
CA GLU A 383 3.46 21.33 -23.99
C GLU A 383 3.11 21.86 -22.59
N TYR A 384 3.90 22.81 -22.08
CA TYR A 384 3.61 23.45 -20.79
C TYR A 384 2.25 24.15 -20.80
N TYR A 385 1.94 24.92 -21.83
CA TYR A 385 0.62 25.57 -21.95
C TYR A 385 -0.51 24.56 -22.06
N LYS A 386 -0.30 23.47 -22.81
CA LYS A 386 -1.24 22.36 -22.86
C LYS A 386 -1.49 21.77 -21.46
N ILE A 387 -0.42 21.52 -20.69
CA ILE A 387 -0.52 21.03 -19.31
C ILE A 387 -1.34 22.00 -18.44
N VAL A 388 -1.07 23.29 -18.50
CA VAL A 388 -1.79 24.32 -17.73
C VAL A 388 -3.28 24.35 -18.09
N CYS A 389 -3.62 24.39 -19.39
CA CYS A 389 -5.02 24.45 -19.82
C CYS A 389 -5.80 23.18 -19.46
N GLU A 390 -5.20 21.99 -19.59
CA GLU A 390 -5.84 20.75 -19.22
C GLU A 390 -6.00 20.59 -17.71
N LEU A 391 -5.02 21.04 -16.90
CA LEU A 391 -5.13 21.07 -15.44
C LEU A 391 -6.24 22.05 -15.00
N ALA A 392 -6.34 23.23 -15.62
CA ALA A 392 -7.41 24.19 -15.33
C ALA A 392 -8.80 23.59 -15.58
N LYS A 393 -8.99 22.93 -16.74
CA LYS A 393 -10.25 22.25 -17.10
C LYS A 393 -10.60 21.14 -16.09
N LYS A 394 -9.64 20.31 -15.70
CA LYS A 394 -9.85 19.24 -14.72
C LYS A 394 -10.26 19.77 -13.34
N GLN A 395 -9.77 20.93 -12.96
CA GLN A 395 -10.07 21.55 -11.67
C GLN A 395 -11.27 22.51 -11.73
N GLY A 396 -11.99 22.53 -12.86
CA GLY A 396 -13.21 23.32 -13.01
C GLY A 396 -12.97 24.83 -13.11
N LEU A 397 -11.77 25.26 -13.51
CA LEU A 397 -11.47 26.67 -13.74
C LEU A 397 -11.90 27.06 -15.16
N GLU A 398 -13.01 27.80 -15.27
CA GLU A 398 -13.53 28.31 -16.54
C GLU A 398 -12.85 29.66 -16.90
N LEU A 399 -11.61 29.59 -17.36
CA LEU A 399 -10.81 30.73 -17.80
C LEU A 399 -10.40 30.56 -19.26
N ALA A 400 -10.28 31.68 -20.01
CA ALA A 400 -9.85 31.64 -21.40
C ALA A 400 -8.42 31.10 -21.52
N ASP A 401 -8.18 30.21 -22.50
CA ASP A 401 -6.87 29.57 -22.71
C ASP A 401 -5.76 30.62 -22.93
N ASP A 402 -6.04 31.72 -23.66
CA ASP A 402 -5.07 32.82 -23.88
C ASP A 402 -4.67 33.52 -22.58
N PHE A 403 -5.62 33.73 -21.68
CA PHE A 403 -5.36 34.30 -20.36
C PHE A 403 -4.50 33.36 -19.52
N LEU A 404 -4.87 32.07 -19.48
CA LEU A 404 -4.12 31.06 -18.76
C LEU A 404 -2.67 30.97 -19.24
N CYS A 405 -2.45 30.96 -20.56
CA CYS A 405 -1.12 30.91 -21.17
C CYS A 405 -0.27 32.16 -20.82
N ALA A 406 -0.89 33.36 -20.88
CA ALA A 406 -0.21 34.60 -20.57
C ALA A 406 0.22 34.69 -19.09
N GLU A 407 -0.66 34.33 -18.17
CA GLU A 407 -0.35 34.33 -16.73
C GLU A 407 0.60 33.18 -16.34
N ALA A 408 0.46 31.99 -16.95
CA ALA A 408 1.38 30.87 -16.74
C ALA A 408 2.80 31.23 -17.17
N ARG A 409 2.97 32.03 -18.26
CA ARG A 409 4.28 32.52 -18.68
C ARG A 409 4.92 33.44 -17.65
N LYS A 410 4.14 34.32 -17.02
CA LYS A 410 4.64 35.20 -15.95
C LYS A 410 5.03 34.36 -14.72
N TRP A 411 4.20 33.37 -14.41
CA TRP A 411 4.43 32.47 -13.28
C TRP A 411 5.72 31.67 -13.40
N GLU A 412 5.99 31.04 -14.57
CA GLU A 412 7.20 30.24 -14.78
C GLU A 412 8.49 31.01 -14.59
N LEU A 413 8.53 32.28 -14.99
CA LEU A 413 9.71 33.16 -14.87
C LEU A 413 10.12 33.38 -13.41
N HIS A 414 9.16 33.34 -12.48
CA HIS A 414 9.38 33.58 -11.05
C HIS A 414 9.47 32.29 -10.22
N HIS A 415 9.10 31.13 -10.79
CA HIS A 415 8.88 29.88 -10.01
C HIS A 415 9.69 28.68 -10.55
N GLY A 416 10.87 28.91 -11.10
CA GLY A 416 11.82 27.83 -11.43
C GLY A 416 11.65 27.19 -12.79
N GLY A 417 10.95 27.86 -13.73
CA GLY A 417 10.90 27.45 -15.14
C GLY A 417 9.74 26.49 -15.45
N ILE A 418 9.80 25.92 -16.65
CA ILE A 418 8.73 25.09 -17.24
C ILE A 418 8.77 23.69 -16.66
N SER A 419 7.70 23.26 -15.96
CA SER A 419 7.53 21.88 -15.50
C SER A 419 6.06 21.59 -15.17
N GLY A 420 5.69 20.32 -15.04
CA GLY A 420 4.36 19.90 -14.56
C GLY A 420 4.09 20.38 -13.12
N ARG A 421 5.13 20.41 -12.27
CA ARG A 421 5.04 20.93 -10.90
C ARG A 421 4.71 22.43 -10.90
N THR A 422 5.39 23.20 -11.72
CA THR A 422 5.15 24.66 -11.85
C THR A 422 3.75 24.94 -12.38
N ALA A 423 3.27 24.15 -13.34
CA ALA A 423 1.91 24.22 -13.82
C ALA A 423 0.87 23.95 -12.72
N GLN A 424 1.05 22.87 -11.96
CA GLN A 424 0.15 22.54 -10.85
C GLN A 424 0.15 23.60 -9.75
N GLN A 425 1.31 24.16 -9.41
CA GLN A 425 1.43 25.25 -8.43
C GLN A 425 0.70 26.51 -8.92
N PHE A 426 0.79 26.82 -10.20
CA PHE A 426 0.06 27.93 -10.81
C PHE A 426 -1.45 27.74 -10.72
N ILE A 427 -1.95 26.56 -11.06
CA ILE A 427 -3.39 26.26 -10.97
C ILE A 427 -3.88 26.29 -9.53
N ASN A 428 -3.12 25.74 -8.57
CA ASN A 428 -3.45 25.84 -7.14
C ASN A 428 -3.50 27.29 -6.65
N TYR A 429 -2.59 28.14 -7.13
CA TYR A 429 -2.61 29.58 -6.84
C TYR A 429 -3.88 30.24 -7.36
N LEU A 430 -4.26 29.96 -8.62
CA LEU A 430 -5.49 30.51 -9.19
C LEU A 430 -6.75 30.08 -8.43
N GLN A 431 -6.81 28.85 -7.95
CA GLN A 431 -7.92 28.36 -7.12
C GLN A 431 -7.98 29.06 -5.74
N GLY A 432 -6.80 29.32 -5.14
CA GLY A 432 -6.70 29.99 -3.85
C GLY A 432 -7.09 31.47 -3.88
N VAL A 433 -6.94 32.11 -5.03
CA VAL A 433 -7.33 33.52 -5.24
C VAL A 433 -8.73 33.55 -5.87
N ALA A 434 -9.74 33.31 -5.06
CA ALA A 434 -11.15 33.09 -5.46
C ALA A 434 -11.84 34.24 -6.23
N ASP A 435 -11.15 35.32 -6.67
CA ASP A 435 -11.71 36.51 -7.25
C ASP A 435 -11.22 36.88 -8.68
N PHE A 436 -10.59 35.94 -9.41
CA PHE A 436 -10.20 36.21 -10.80
C PHE A 436 -11.38 36.33 -11.79
N SER A 437 -12.58 35.91 -11.39
CA SER A 437 -13.79 36.04 -12.26
C SER A 437 -14.40 37.44 -12.29
N LYS A 438 -13.79 38.44 -11.60
CA LYS A 438 -14.29 39.83 -11.51
C LYS A 438 -13.33 40.90 -12.05
N LYS A 439 -12.32 40.49 -12.85
CA LYS A 439 -11.47 41.50 -13.51
C LYS A 439 -11.53 41.39 -15.02
#